data_103c0f4d04d8d8accd7993a5bcd4602b
#
_entry.id   103c0f4d04d8d8accd7993a5bcd4602b
#
_cell.length_a   1.000
_cell.length_b   1.000
_cell.length_c   1.000
_cell.angle_alpha   90.00
_cell.angle_beta   90.00
_cell.angle_gamma   90.00
#
_symmetry.space_group_name_H-M   'P 1'
#
loop_
_entity.id
_entity.type
_entity.pdbx_description
1 polymer ?
#
loop_
_entity_poly.entity_id
_entity_poly.type
_entity_poly.pdbx_seq_one_letter_code
_entity_poly.pdbx_strand_id
1 'polypeptide(L)'
;MIAAELAACFPNKIKSLSLISSLGLWIESSPVTDFFILTADERKQLLWHNGESEIAIKKSTVPEDPSERALINVNRTITLAAIGKFCWPIPDKGLKKRIHRINMPTLLLWGDDDKIVPSDYGQLFNDLITHSKLIIIPECGHIPQLEKPQEFLSAINDFIGAI
;
A
#
# COMPACT_ATOMS: atom_id res chain seq x y z
N MET A 1 7.04 -0.59 0.52
CA MET A 1 8.42 -0.45 0.03
C MET A 1 9.46 -0.71 1.12
N ILE A 2 9.55 0.05 2.22
CA ILE A 2 10.60 -0.09 3.24
C ILE A 2 10.69 -1.53 3.79
N ALA A 3 9.57 -2.17 4.11
CA ALA A 3 9.54 -3.55 4.60
C ALA A 3 10.11 -4.54 3.56
N ALA A 4 9.81 -4.36 2.27
CA ALA A 4 10.35 -5.19 1.20
C ALA A 4 11.87 -5.02 1.05
N GLU A 5 12.38 -3.77 1.12
CA GLU A 5 13.82 -3.50 1.11
C GLU A 5 14.54 -4.12 2.31
N LEU A 6 13.96 -4.01 3.51
CA LEU A 6 14.53 -4.64 4.71
C LEU A 6 14.55 -6.17 4.57
N ALA A 7 13.48 -6.78 4.06
CA ALA A 7 13.43 -8.22 3.83
C ALA A 7 14.44 -8.67 2.79
N ALA A 8 14.64 -7.90 1.72
CA ALA A 8 15.66 -8.19 0.71
C ALA A 8 17.10 -7.99 1.20
N CYS A 9 17.33 -7.00 2.08
CA CYS A 9 18.66 -6.73 2.64
C CYS A 9 19.03 -7.67 3.79
N PHE A 10 18.06 -8.09 4.59
CA PHE A 10 18.27 -8.89 5.80
C PHE A 10 17.36 -10.13 5.86
N PRO A 11 17.37 -11.01 4.83
CA PRO A 11 16.40 -12.11 4.73
C PRO A 11 16.42 -13.04 5.95
N ASN A 12 17.59 -13.29 6.54
CA ASN A 12 17.74 -14.19 7.69
C ASN A 12 17.21 -13.59 9.03
N LYS A 13 16.81 -12.31 9.04
CA LYS A 13 16.26 -11.65 10.24
C LYS A 13 14.73 -11.51 10.20
N ILE A 14 14.12 -11.82 9.08
CA ILE A 14 12.68 -11.68 8.86
C ILE A 14 12.05 -13.06 8.76
N LYS A 15 11.10 -13.36 9.63
CA LYS A 15 10.41 -14.65 9.65
C LYS A 15 9.32 -14.74 8.57
N SER A 16 8.61 -13.67 8.37
CA SER A 16 7.52 -13.55 7.38
C SER A 16 7.33 -12.10 6.98
N LEU A 17 6.71 -11.87 5.83
CA LEU A 17 6.47 -10.54 5.27
C LEU A 17 5.02 -10.43 4.81
N SER A 18 4.36 -9.32 5.13
CA SER A 18 3.08 -8.95 4.53
C SER A 18 3.21 -7.61 3.83
N LEU A 19 2.88 -7.56 2.55
CA LEU A 19 2.88 -6.36 1.73
C LEU A 19 1.44 -6.05 1.30
N ILE A 20 0.96 -4.88 1.68
CA ILE A 20 -0.39 -4.43 1.37
C ILE A 20 -0.28 -3.23 0.46
N SER A 21 -0.81 -3.31 -0.76
CA SER A 21 -0.80 -2.22 -1.75
C SER A 21 0.57 -1.53 -1.84
N SER A 22 1.64 -2.31 -1.99
CA SER A 22 3.01 -1.87 -1.70
C SER A 22 3.69 -1.20 -2.89
N LEU A 23 4.34 -0.08 -2.63
CA LEU A 23 5.33 0.53 -3.52
C LEU A 23 6.65 -0.26 -3.53
N GLY A 24 7.50 0.02 -4.53
CA GLY A 24 8.89 -0.45 -4.59
C GLY A 24 9.31 -1.03 -5.93
N LEU A 25 8.36 -1.35 -6.79
CA LEU A 25 8.57 -1.74 -8.18
C LEU A 25 8.03 -0.67 -9.12
N TRP A 26 8.33 -0.78 -10.42
CA TRP A 26 7.84 0.13 -11.44
C TRP A 26 7.37 -0.64 -12.67
N ILE A 27 6.16 -0.32 -13.15
CA ILE A 27 5.56 -0.81 -14.38
C ILE A 27 5.29 0.39 -15.27
N GLU A 28 6.00 0.52 -16.39
CA GLU A 28 5.91 1.67 -17.28
C GLU A 28 4.51 1.83 -17.90
N SER A 29 3.86 0.72 -18.22
CA SER A 29 2.50 0.70 -18.80
C SER A 29 1.39 0.92 -17.77
N SER A 30 1.69 0.86 -16.47
CA SER A 30 0.74 1.01 -15.37
C SER A 30 1.41 1.80 -14.22
N PRO A 31 1.67 3.10 -14.42
CA PRO A 31 2.44 3.89 -13.46
C PRO A 31 1.69 4.08 -12.15
N VAL A 32 2.44 4.09 -11.05
CA VAL A 32 1.91 4.49 -9.74
C VAL A 32 1.45 5.94 -9.79
N THR A 33 0.28 6.22 -9.23
CA THR A 33 -0.23 7.59 -9.11
C THR A 33 0.67 8.45 -8.24
N ASP A 34 1.00 9.65 -8.70
CA ASP A 34 1.75 10.62 -7.89
C ASP A 34 0.85 11.21 -6.78
N PHE A 35 0.83 10.50 -5.64
CA PHE A 35 0.02 10.88 -4.50
C PHE A 35 0.53 12.12 -3.73
N PHE A 36 1.72 12.63 -4.07
CA PHE A 36 2.27 13.83 -3.44
C PHE A 36 1.55 15.10 -3.89
N ILE A 37 1.06 15.12 -5.12
CA ILE A 37 0.42 16.31 -5.72
C ILE A 37 -1.11 16.29 -5.62
N LEU A 38 -1.72 15.20 -5.12
CA LEU A 38 -3.19 15.06 -5.08
C LEU A 38 -3.84 16.07 -4.14
N THR A 39 -4.90 16.70 -4.64
CA THR A 39 -5.87 17.44 -3.83
C THR A 39 -6.61 16.52 -2.85
N ALA A 40 -7.38 17.09 -1.94
CA ALA A 40 -8.19 16.29 -1.00
C ALA A 40 -9.25 15.45 -1.72
N ASP A 41 -9.89 16.03 -2.73
CA ASP A 41 -10.96 15.36 -3.49
C ASP A 41 -10.41 14.26 -4.41
N GLU A 42 -9.34 14.54 -5.14
CA GLU A 42 -8.66 13.52 -5.96
C GLU A 42 -8.19 12.36 -5.08
N ARG A 43 -7.62 12.65 -3.92
CA ARG A 43 -7.19 11.63 -2.98
C ARG A 43 -8.36 10.78 -2.48
N LYS A 44 -9.51 11.37 -2.18
CA LYS A 44 -10.73 10.65 -1.82
C LYS A 44 -11.17 9.71 -2.93
N GLN A 45 -11.14 10.17 -4.19
CA GLN A 45 -11.56 9.37 -5.34
C GLN A 45 -10.58 8.22 -5.69
N LEU A 46 -9.30 8.40 -5.41
CA LEU A 46 -8.27 7.44 -5.79
C LEU A 46 -7.93 6.42 -4.69
N LEU A 47 -8.07 6.81 -3.41
CA LEU A 47 -7.78 5.90 -2.29
C LEU A 47 -8.84 4.81 -2.10
N TRP A 48 -10.10 5.13 -2.39
CA TRP A 48 -11.25 4.27 -2.13
C TRP A 48 -11.80 3.69 -3.42
N HIS A 49 -12.29 2.45 -3.38
CA HIS A 49 -13.11 1.91 -4.45
C HIS A 49 -14.36 2.78 -4.65
N ASN A 50 -15.07 3.03 -3.55
CA ASN A 50 -16.21 3.95 -3.54
C ASN A 50 -15.94 5.11 -2.58
N GLY A 51 -15.53 6.27 -3.13
CA GLY A 51 -15.28 7.50 -2.36
C GLY A 51 -16.53 8.06 -1.66
N GLU A 52 -17.74 7.65 -2.04
CA GLU A 52 -19.00 8.06 -1.40
C GLU A 52 -19.50 7.05 -0.34
N SER A 53 -18.74 6.01 -0.06
CA SER A 53 -19.05 5.08 1.04
C SER A 53 -19.00 5.80 2.40
N GLU A 54 -19.78 5.30 3.36
CA GLU A 54 -19.83 5.88 4.72
C GLU A 54 -18.44 5.97 5.36
N ILE A 55 -17.61 4.94 5.20
CA ILE A 55 -16.24 4.92 5.74
C ILE A 55 -15.35 5.94 5.04
N ALA A 56 -15.46 6.08 3.71
CA ALA A 56 -14.69 7.05 2.94
C ALA A 56 -15.05 8.48 3.33
N ILE A 57 -16.34 8.78 3.45
CA ILE A 57 -16.83 10.09 3.91
C ILE A 57 -16.30 10.37 5.31
N LYS A 58 -16.52 9.46 6.27
CA LYS A 58 -16.07 9.61 7.66
C LYS A 58 -14.56 9.87 7.78
N LYS A 59 -13.75 9.17 6.99
CA LYS A 59 -12.27 9.31 7.02
C LYS A 59 -11.76 10.52 6.25
N SER A 60 -12.52 11.05 5.30
CA SER A 60 -12.16 12.21 4.48
C SER A 60 -12.77 13.53 4.98
N THR A 61 -13.70 13.48 5.94
CA THR A 61 -14.32 14.67 6.51
C THR A 61 -13.29 15.55 7.20
N VAL A 62 -13.26 16.81 6.81
CA VAL A 62 -12.41 17.83 7.42
C VAL A 62 -13.16 18.43 8.62
N PRO A 63 -12.55 18.52 9.80
CA PRO A 63 -13.18 19.13 10.97
C PRO A 63 -13.59 20.58 10.74
N GLU A 64 -14.67 21.02 11.37
CA GLU A 64 -15.10 22.42 11.34
C GLU A 64 -14.16 23.32 12.16
N ASP A 65 -13.64 22.79 13.28
CA ASP A 65 -12.71 23.52 14.13
C ASP A 65 -11.39 23.86 13.41
N PRO A 66 -11.01 25.16 13.34
CA PRO A 66 -9.78 25.58 12.68
C PRO A 66 -8.50 24.98 13.27
N SER A 67 -8.48 24.74 14.59
CA SER A 67 -7.31 24.18 15.28
C SER A 67 -7.10 22.72 14.92
N GLU A 68 -8.17 21.92 14.90
CA GLU A 68 -8.12 20.52 14.47
C GLU A 68 -7.73 20.41 13.00
N ARG A 69 -8.27 21.29 12.15
CA ARG A 69 -7.91 21.36 10.72
C ARG A 69 -6.44 21.68 10.52
N ALA A 70 -5.91 22.65 11.27
CA ALA A 70 -4.48 22.98 11.22
C ALA A 70 -3.61 21.79 11.62
N LEU A 71 -3.98 21.08 12.68
CA LEU A 71 -3.25 19.88 13.14
C LEU A 71 -3.25 18.78 12.10
N ILE A 72 -4.37 18.51 11.43
CA ILE A 72 -4.45 17.54 10.33
C ILE A 72 -3.51 17.92 9.19
N ASN A 73 -3.49 19.18 8.79
CA ASN A 73 -2.62 19.68 7.72
C ASN A 73 -1.14 19.57 8.09
N VAL A 74 -0.76 19.88 9.32
CA VAL A 74 0.61 19.73 9.83
C VAL A 74 1.01 18.26 9.80
N ASN A 75 0.19 17.37 10.36
CA ASN A 75 0.46 15.94 10.38
C ASN A 75 0.59 15.35 8.96
N ARG A 76 -0.28 15.78 8.04
CA ARG A 76 -0.18 15.40 6.63
C ARG A 76 1.15 15.84 6.02
N THR A 77 1.53 17.09 6.23
CA THR A 77 2.79 17.64 5.69
C THR A 77 3.99 16.86 6.21
N ILE A 78 4.04 16.58 7.52
CA ILE A 78 5.10 15.78 8.14
C ILE A 78 5.13 14.37 7.54
N THR A 79 3.97 13.74 7.39
CA THR A 79 3.84 12.39 6.82
C THR A 79 4.35 12.35 5.38
N LEU A 80 3.91 13.28 4.52
CA LEU A 80 4.36 13.36 3.13
C LEU A 80 5.85 13.65 3.03
N ALA A 81 6.38 14.54 3.88
CA ALA A 81 7.82 14.83 3.91
C ALA A 81 8.64 13.58 4.34
N ALA A 82 8.15 12.81 5.33
CA ALA A 82 8.79 11.57 5.73
C ALA A 82 8.74 10.50 4.64
N ILE A 83 7.57 10.30 4.02
CA ILE A 83 7.40 9.38 2.89
C ILE A 83 8.28 9.80 1.72
N GLY A 84 8.36 11.09 1.41
CA GLY A 84 9.16 11.63 0.32
C GLY A 84 10.64 11.27 0.41
N LYS A 85 11.21 11.17 1.60
CA LYS A 85 12.61 10.75 1.79
C LYS A 85 12.89 9.34 1.26
N PHE A 86 11.88 8.46 1.28
CA PHE A 86 12.03 7.06 0.88
C PHE A 86 11.41 6.77 -0.48
N CYS A 87 10.30 7.41 -0.79
CA CYS A 87 9.49 7.10 -1.98
C CYS A 87 9.66 8.10 -3.13
N TRP A 88 10.23 9.29 -2.90
CA TRP A 88 10.46 10.24 -3.98
C TRP A 88 11.87 10.13 -4.58
N PRO A 89 12.02 10.18 -5.91
CA PRO A 89 10.96 10.05 -6.93
C PRO A 89 10.34 8.65 -6.89
N ILE A 90 9.07 8.53 -7.32
CA ILE A 90 8.29 7.29 -7.23
C ILE A 90 8.86 6.12 -8.05
N PRO A 91 9.41 6.32 -9.27
CA PRO A 91 9.99 5.23 -10.08
C PRO A 91 11.01 4.37 -9.33
N ASP A 92 11.33 3.23 -9.92
CA ASP A 92 12.15 2.16 -9.36
C ASP A 92 13.41 2.65 -8.63
N LYS A 93 13.52 2.29 -7.36
CA LYS A 93 14.71 2.55 -6.52
C LYS A 93 15.64 1.34 -6.41
N GLY A 94 15.47 0.39 -7.31
CA GLY A 94 16.33 -0.78 -7.45
C GLY A 94 15.90 -1.97 -6.59
N LEU A 95 14.71 -2.00 -5.98
CA LEU A 95 14.18 -3.18 -5.29
C LEU A 95 14.16 -4.38 -6.23
N LYS A 96 13.78 -4.19 -7.51
CA LYS A 96 13.77 -5.25 -8.53
C LYS A 96 15.08 -6.04 -8.61
N LYS A 97 16.23 -5.39 -8.35
CA LYS A 97 17.55 -6.04 -8.37
C LYS A 97 17.81 -6.93 -7.15
N ARG A 98 17.06 -6.76 -6.07
CA ARG A 98 17.27 -7.43 -4.79
C ARG A 98 16.11 -8.31 -4.35
N ILE A 99 14.94 -8.14 -4.94
CA ILE A 99 13.67 -8.77 -4.52
C ILE A 99 13.76 -10.30 -4.49
N HIS A 100 14.56 -10.91 -5.37
CA HIS A 100 14.81 -12.36 -5.39
C HIS A 100 15.44 -12.90 -4.09
N ARG A 101 15.94 -12.01 -3.22
CA ARG A 101 16.49 -12.38 -1.91
C ARG A 101 15.42 -12.51 -0.83
N ILE A 102 14.18 -12.10 -1.11
CA ILE A 102 13.03 -12.32 -0.24
C ILE A 102 12.65 -13.78 -0.36
N ASN A 103 13.06 -14.57 0.63
CA ASN A 103 12.92 -16.04 0.64
C ASN A 103 12.05 -16.57 1.80
N MET A 104 11.51 -15.67 2.63
CA MET A 104 10.57 -16.01 3.69
C MET A 104 9.13 -16.07 3.16
N PRO A 105 8.21 -16.77 3.87
CA PRO A 105 6.78 -16.72 3.57
C PRO A 105 6.30 -15.29 3.43
N THR A 106 5.64 -14.97 2.31
CA THR A 106 5.22 -13.60 2.00
C THR A 106 3.75 -13.56 1.58
N LEU A 107 2.96 -12.76 2.27
CA LEU A 107 1.60 -12.42 1.87
C LEU A 107 1.61 -11.11 1.07
N LEU A 108 0.97 -11.14 -0.09
CA LEU A 108 0.71 -9.97 -0.94
C LEU A 108 -0.81 -9.74 -0.95
N LEU A 109 -1.25 -8.53 -0.58
CA LEU A 109 -2.66 -8.23 -0.47
C LEU A 109 -2.97 -6.91 -1.18
N TRP A 110 -3.92 -6.95 -2.12
CA TRP A 110 -4.30 -5.82 -2.96
C TRP A 110 -5.81 -5.71 -3.11
N GLY A 111 -6.30 -4.46 -3.27
CA GLY A 111 -7.62 -4.23 -3.83
C GLY A 111 -7.59 -4.35 -5.36
N ASP A 112 -8.64 -4.87 -5.96
CA ASP A 112 -8.76 -4.98 -7.43
C ASP A 112 -8.92 -3.63 -8.13
N ASP A 113 -9.44 -2.62 -7.42
CA ASP A 113 -9.65 -1.24 -7.89
C ASP A 113 -8.67 -0.26 -7.22
N ASP A 114 -7.47 -0.69 -6.89
CA ASP A 114 -6.42 0.18 -6.34
C ASP A 114 -5.92 1.15 -7.43
N LYS A 115 -6.34 2.41 -7.33
CA LYS A 115 -6.00 3.49 -8.28
C LYS A 115 -4.71 4.23 -7.91
N ILE A 116 -4.11 3.95 -6.75
CA ILE A 116 -2.82 4.52 -6.32
C ILE A 116 -1.67 3.62 -6.77
N VAL A 117 -1.73 2.34 -6.39
CA VAL A 117 -0.78 1.31 -6.80
C VAL A 117 -1.58 0.17 -7.44
N PRO A 118 -1.73 0.16 -8.76
CA PRO A 118 -2.56 -0.81 -9.47
C PRO A 118 -2.27 -2.26 -9.06
N SER A 119 -3.28 -3.12 -9.10
CA SER A 119 -3.16 -4.54 -8.69
C SER A 119 -2.15 -5.35 -9.52
N ASP A 120 -1.78 -4.87 -10.71
CA ASP A 120 -0.68 -5.41 -11.52
C ASP A 120 0.64 -5.47 -10.74
N TYR A 121 0.85 -4.53 -9.80
CA TYR A 121 2.02 -4.56 -8.92
C TYR A 121 2.00 -5.75 -7.97
N GLY A 122 0.81 -6.12 -7.46
CA GLY A 122 0.65 -7.35 -6.67
C GLY A 122 1.09 -8.58 -7.45
N GLN A 123 0.68 -8.69 -8.73
CA GLN A 123 1.11 -9.76 -9.61
C GLN A 123 2.63 -9.72 -9.85
N LEU A 124 3.20 -8.54 -10.15
CA LEU A 124 4.64 -8.41 -10.35
C LEU A 124 5.46 -8.80 -9.10
N PHE A 125 5.00 -8.42 -7.90
CA PHE A 125 5.62 -8.89 -6.65
C PHE A 125 5.54 -10.41 -6.53
N ASN A 126 4.38 -11.01 -6.85
CA ASN A 126 4.16 -12.45 -6.78
C ASN A 126 5.07 -13.23 -7.75
N ASP A 127 5.28 -12.70 -8.93
CA ASP A 127 6.16 -13.31 -9.94
C ASP A 127 7.64 -13.26 -9.53
N LEU A 128 8.03 -12.27 -8.72
CA LEU A 128 9.41 -12.04 -8.32
C LEU A 128 9.79 -12.60 -6.95
N ILE A 129 8.82 -12.98 -6.11
CA ILE A 129 9.02 -13.55 -4.77
C ILE A 129 8.56 -15.00 -4.75
N THR A 130 9.49 -15.94 -4.67
CA THR A 130 9.24 -17.39 -4.82
C THR A 130 8.25 -17.94 -3.79
N HIS A 131 8.26 -17.47 -2.56
CA HIS A 131 7.40 -17.95 -1.46
C HIS A 131 6.30 -16.94 -1.11
N SER A 132 5.68 -16.37 -2.14
CA SER A 132 4.58 -15.43 -1.96
C SER A 132 3.22 -16.03 -2.29
N LYS A 133 2.19 -15.50 -1.64
CA LYS A 133 0.78 -15.74 -1.91
C LYS A 133 0.10 -14.41 -2.16
N LEU A 134 -0.43 -14.22 -3.34
CA LEU A 134 -1.22 -13.02 -3.70
C LEU A 134 -2.70 -13.25 -3.40
N ILE A 135 -3.32 -12.29 -2.75
CA ILE A 135 -4.76 -12.20 -2.55
C ILE A 135 -5.22 -10.85 -3.10
N ILE A 136 -6.13 -10.89 -4.06
CA ILE A 136 -6.81 -9.70 -4.59
C ILE A 136 -8.20 -9.64 -3.96
N ILE A 137 -8.52 -8.53 -3.30
CA ILE A 137 -9.82 -8.30 -2.67
C ILE A 137 -10.72 -7.55 -3.65
N PRO A 138 -11.88 -8.12 -4.03
CA PRO A 138 -12.79 -7.49 -4.97
C PRO A 138 -13.48 -6.26 -4.39
N GLU A 139 -13.83 -5.31 -5.27
CA GLU A 139 -14.50 -4.04 -4.91
C GLU A 139 -13.77 -3.30 -3.78
N CYS A 140 -12.45 -3.21 -3.89
CA CYS A 140 -11.57 -2.65 -2.88
C CYS A 140 -10.51 -1.76 -3.52
N GLY A 141 -10.27 -0.58 -2.94
CA GLY A 141 -9.24 0.36 -3.36
C GLY A 141 -7.91 0.14 -2.63
N HIS A 142 -7.20 1.25 -2.38
CA HIS A 142 -5.84 1.25 -1.82
C HIS A 142 -5.76 0.89 -0.33
N ILE A 143 -6.86 0.90 0.39
CA ILE A 143 -6.88 0.76 1.85
C ILE A 143 -7.76 -0.42 2.30
N PRO A 144 -7.41 -1.66 1.93
CA PRO A 144 -8.23 -2.84 2.18
C PRO A 144 -8.55 -3.06 3.67
N GLN A 145 -7.68 -2.68 4.57
CA GLN A 145 -7.91 -2.77 6.02
C GLN A 145 -9.07 -1.89 6.51
N LEU A 146 -9.48 -0.88 5.75
CA LEU A 146 -10.62 -0.02 6.06
C LEU A 146 -11.85 -0.32 5.21
N GLU A 147 -11.66 -0.71 3.96
CA GLU A 147 -12.75 -0.97 3.02
C GLU A 147 -13.37 -2.35 3.19
N LYS A 148 -12.53 -3.36 3.39
CA LYS A 148 -12.90 -4.78 3.50
C LYS A 148 -12.22 -5.42 4.72
N PRO A 149 -12.53 -4.92 5.95
CA PRO A 149 -11.81 -5.34 7.15
C PRO A 149 -11.94 -6.83 7.48
N GLN A 150 -13.05 -7.47 7.12
CA GLN A 150 -13.25 -8.89 7.39
C GLN A 150 -12.39 -9.76 6.49
N GLU A 151 -12.40 -9.49 5.18
CA GLU A 151 -11.58 -10.17 4.17
C GLU A 151 -10.09 -9.95 4.45
N PHE A 152 -9.73 -8.71 4.80
CA PHE A 152 -8.36 -8.35 5.19
C PHE A 152 -7.89 -9.15 6.41
N LEU A 153 -8.69 -9.18 7.49
CA LEU A 153 -8.34 -9.90 8.72
C LEU A 153 -8.29 -11.42 8.50
N SER A 154 -9.22 -11.96 7.69
CA SER A 154 -9.18 -13.40 7.34
C SER A 154 -7.87 -13.74 6.63
N ALA A 155 -7.49 -12.96 5.60
CA ALA A 155 -6.26 -13.19 4.86
C ALA A 155 -4.99 -13.13 5.75
N ILE A 156 -4.94 -12.17 6.67
CA ILE A 156 -3.82 -12.02 7.62
C ILE A 156 -3.79 -13.19 8.61
N ASN A 157 -4.94 -13.57 9.18
CA ASN A 157 -5.02 -14.65 10.18
C ASN A 157 -4.66 -16.01 9.55
N ASP A 158 -5.17 -16.29 8.35
CA ASP A 158 -4.85 -17.51 7.60
C ASP A 158 -3.35 -17.59 7.30
N PHE A 159 -2.74 -16.46 6.93
CA PHE A 159 -1.30 -16.40 6.68
C PHE A 159 -0.50 -16.62 7.96
N ILE A 160 -0.85 -15.95 9.07
CA ILE A 160 -0.13 -16.11 10.35
C ILE A 160 -0.31 -17.53 10.89
N GLY A 161 -1.48 -18.15 10.73
CA GLY A 161 -1.74 -19.52 11.18
C GLY A 161 -1.01 -20.59 10.36
N ALA A 162 -0.50 -20.24 9.18
CA ALA A 162 0.21 -21.15 8.28
C ALA A 162 1.74 -21.10 8.42
N ILE A 163 2.30 -20.17 9.21
CA ILE A 163 3.74 -19.97 9.43
C ILE A 163 4.11 -20.31 10.89
#